data_6fcb7126c3c3d5fce1627572501a0379
#
_entry.id   6fcb7126c3c3d5fce1627572501a0379
#
_cell.length_a   1.000
_cell.length_b   1.000
_cell.length_c   1.000
_cell.angle_alpha   90.00
_cell.angle_beta   90.00
_cell.angle_gamma   90.00
#
_symmetry.space_group_name_H-M   'P 1'
#
loop_
_entity.id
_entity.type
_entity.pdbx_description
1 polymer ?
#
loop_
_entity_poly.entity_id
_entity_poly.type
_entity_poly.pdbx_seq_one_letter_code
_entity_poly.pdbx_strand_id
1 'polypeptide(L)'
;MTATLHPTDETDHEQHATTDDSPVVLGQIIELSPLQVAQHPDNIRDPGRDLPALTASVAEVGVLVPLIVVPAAKVPGHDWPAQITHVAVDGNRRQAAAAAGVLLPCVVRADLATAKATIRAMAVTGLVRDGLTAAEEAHAVAALFDLKYSAAAISRATGRSKTHLAAARTAATLTGPAAQETAAYPLTIDQLAVIAAFQDQPHAVAQLIAAAAEGRIDHVAAQLRVQHVEDEAVAKRCAELANQGITVVEAEPRRYDAGPARPLDALRAAEAPTGTALTESEHTGCPGHAAYVSADYYEYDPDDDDPDDGDQADELELTVIYLCTDPDRYGHWPRHGNRAAHPGHPTPADADDDQYLDGASAAAERQARQDEARKAERRALIQLNKEADAAETVRREFLRQCVTVKSRHKAMAAWALAQVVHRDPTYSLWAADYYQNRPTLAAILGADPATYTAAAPANLHGMILWTHVVCAHEEELPRDSHRQVNKSRAAYLSHLQTLGYVLSAVEQQIIDNTQLPATQPPADQPPADQEPADQEPAN
;
A
#
# COMPACT_ATOMS: atom_id res chain seq x y z
N MET A 1 15.52 56.19 29.32
CA MET A 1 16.44 55.54 28.39
C MET A 1 15.64 54.53 27.60
N THR A 2 15.22 54.93 26.45
CA THR A 2 14.34 54.24 25.52
C THR A 2 15.25 53.52 24.50
N ALA A 3 15.24 52.18 24.48
CA ALA A 3 15.93 51.38 23.49
C ALA A 3 14.91 50.94 22.44
N THR A 4 14.98 51.53 21.28
CA THR A 4 14.23 51.17 20.09
C THR A 4 14.93 50.02 19.40
N LEU A 5 14.27 48.86 19.34
CA LEU A 5 14.70 47.73 18.51
C LEU A 5 14.13 47.92 17.10
N HIS A 6 15.02 48.05 16.12
CA HIS A 6 14.71 48.01 14.71
C HIS A 6 14.45 46.57 14.27
N PRO A 7 13.45 46.27 13.45
CA PRO A 7 13.34 45.02 12.75
C PRO A 7 14.37 44.97 11.61
N THR A 8 15.19 43.96 11.56
CA THR A 8 16.05 43.65 10.42
C THR A 8 15.18 43.16 9.26
N ASP A 9 15.13 43.99 8.25
CA ASP A 9 14.52 43.70 6.95
C ASP A 9 15.45 42.70 6.20
N GLU A 10 15.12 41.42 6.22
CA GLU A 10 15.68 40.47 5.29
C GLU A 10 15.04 40.68 3.92
N THR A 11 15.63 41.57 3.14
CA THR A 11 15.33 41.71 1.72
C THR A 11 15.80 40.46 0.99
N ASP A 12 14.82 39.56 0.76
CA ASP A 12 14.91 38.49 -0.20
C ASP A 12 15.19 39.08 -1.58
N HIS A 13 16.45 38.98 -2.02
CA HIS A 13 16.81 39.32 -3.38
C HIS A 13 16.18 38.32 -4.34
N GLU A 14 14.90 38.55 -4.67
CA GLU A 14 14.34 38.01 -5.91
C GLU A 14 15.20 38.53 -7.06
N GLN A 15 16.05 37.66 -7.57
CA GLN A 15 16.67 37.85 -8.88
C GLN A 15 15.51 37.92 -9.89
N HIS A 16 15.09 39.13 -10.19
CA HIS A 16 14.30 39.39 -11.38
C HIS A 16 15.09 38.85 -12.56
N ALA A 17 14.65 37.68 -13.06
CA ALA A 17 14.98 37.26 -14.39
C ALA A 17 14.57 38.41 -15.29
N THR A 18 15.54 39.09 -15.88
CA THR A 18 15.34 40.07 -16.91
C THR A 18 14.44 39.44 -17.96
N THR A 19 13.18 39.87 -18.00
CA THR A 19 12.31 39.65 -19.14
C THR A 19 12.99 40.35 -20.29
N ASP A 20 13.51 39.54 -21.21
CA ASP A 20 13.95 40.04 -22.51
C ASP A 20 12.69 40.59 -23.19
N ASP A 21 12.52 41.89 -23.13
CA ASP A 21 11.38 42.64 -23.62
C ASP A 21 11.52 42.87 -25.15
N SER A 22 12.24 42.00 -25.84
CA SER A 22 12.29 41.96 -27.28
C SER A 22 10.87 41.71 -27.81
N PRO A 23 10.33 42.57 -28.69
CA PRO A 23 8.98 42.39 -29.20
C PRO A 23 8.87 41.00 -29.84
N VAL A 24 7.90 40.23 -29.34
CA VAL A 24 7.55 38.92 -29.92
C VAL A 24 7.10 39.18 -31.34
N VAL A 25 7.99 39.03 -32.32
CA VAL A 25 7.65 39.05 -33.74
C VAL A 25 6.74 37.85 -33.95
N LEU A 26 5.45 38.09 -34.12
CA LEU A 26 4.50 37.06 -34.56
C LEU A 26 5.07 36.40 -35.80
N GLY A 27 5.47 35.13 -35.65
CA GLY A 27 6.18 34.41 -36.69
C GLY A 27 5.38 34.34 -37.96
N GLN A 28 6.03 34.54 -39.08
CA GLN A 28 5.45 34.36 -40.40
C GLN A 28 4.94 32.92 -40.54
N ILE A 29 3.72 32.76 -41.06
CA ILE A 29 3.22 31.44 -41.44
C ILE A 29 3.91 31.04 -42.71
N ILE A 30 4.61 29.91 -42.69
CA ILE A 30 5.25 29.30 -43.86
C ILE A 30 4.67 27.90 -44.10
N GLU A 31 4.71 27.45 -45.32
CA GLU A 31 4.33 26.08 -45.69
C GLU A 31 5.57 25.21 -45.82
N LEU A 32 5.59 24.09 -45.12
CA LEU A 32 6.69 23.12 -45.16
C LEU A 32 6.19 21.75 -45.57
N SER A 33 7.01 21.02 -46.30
CA SER A 33 6.75 19.58 -46.49
C SER A 33 6.93 18.81 -45.17
N PRO A 34 6.13 17.76 -44.89
CA PRO A 34 6.37 16.87 -43.76
C PRO A 34 7.79 16.33 -43.68
N LEU A 35 8.47 16.18 -44.82
CA LEU A 35 9.85 15.73 -44.90
C LEU A 35 10.88 16.78 -44.45
N GLN A 36 10.46 18.04 -44.29
CA GLN A 36 11.30 19.15 -43.83
C GLN A 36 11.13 19.40 -42.32
N VAL A 37 10.14 18.77 -41.66
CA VAL A 37 9.82 18.98 -40.28
C VAL A 37 10.03 17.68 -39.49
N ALA A 38 10.98 17.69 -38.57
CA ALA A 38 11.16 16.58 -37.63
C ALA A 38 10.29 16.76 -36.39
N GLN A 39 9.98 15.66 -35.71
CA GLN A 39 9.43 15.67 -34.37
C GLN A 39 10.51 16.05 -33.38
N HIS A 40 10.14 16.75 -32.30
CA HIS A 40 11.11 17.03 -31.23
C HIS A 40 11.49 15.75 -30.52
N PRO A 41 12.78 15.47 -30.25
CA PRO A 41 13.22 14.24 -29.59
C PRO A 41 12.67 14.13 -28.14
N ASP A 42 12.56 15.25 -27.43
CA ASP A 42 11.99 15.32 -26.08
C ASP A 42 10.47 15.57 -26.13
N ASN A 43 9.77 15.08 -27.15
CA ASN A 43 8.33 15.23 -27.24
C ASN A 43 7.65 14.44 -26.11
N ILE A 44 6.84 15.14 -25.30
CA ILE A 44 6.20 14.60 -24.11
C ILE A 44 5.06 13.64 -24.44
N ARG A 45 4.32 13.94 -25.53
CA ARG A 45 3.18 13.14 -25.98
C ARG A 45 3.61 12.09 -26.99
N ASP A 46 3.10 10.86 -26.84
CA ASP A 46 3.25 9.86 -27.89
C ASP A 46 2.58 10.34 -29.20
N PRO A 47 3.35 10.59 -30.28
CA PRO A 47 2.78 11.05 -31.52
C PRO A 47 1.97 9.97 -32.26
N GLY A 48 2.18 8.70 -31.95
CA GLY A 48 1.51 7.55 -32.56
C GLY A 48 0.11 7.24 -32.05
N ARG A 49 -0.27 7.80 -30.89
CA ARG A 49 -1.58 7.52 -30.28
C ARG A 49 -2.72 8.14 -31.10
N ASP A 50 -3.75 7.35 -31.40
CA ASP A 50 -4.93 7.73 -32.22
C ASP A 50 -4.58 8.33 -33.59
N LEU A 51 -3.45 7.93 -34.15
CA LEU A 51 -2.95 8.45 -35.41
C LEU A 51 -3.85 8.14 -36.62
N PRO A 52 -4.48 6.94 -36.73
CA PRO A 52 -5.32 6.62 -37.90
C PRO A 52 -6.46 7.61 -38.16
N ALA A 53 -7.19 7.98 -37.12
CA ALA A 53 -8.30 8.95 -37.22
C ALA A 53 -7.80 10.34 -37.62
N LEU A 54 -6.69 10.78 -37.03
CA LEU A 54 -6.06 12.05 -37.39
C LEU A 54 -5.50 12.05 -38.82
N THR A 55 -4.90 10.94 -39.23
CA THR A 55 -4.38 10.76 -40.62
C THR A 55 -5.50 10.86 -41.65
N ALA A 56 -6.65 10.21 -41.40
CA ALA A 56 -7.82 10.30 -42.25
C ALA A 56 -8.32 11.76 -42.37
N SER A 57 -8.42 12.45 -41.25
CA SER A 57 -8.85 13.86 -41.20
C SER A 57 -7.86 14.78 -41.97
N VAL A 58 -6.56 14.61 -41.74
CA VAL A 58 -5.51 15.41 -42.40
C VAL A 58 -5.49 15.13 -43.91
N ALA A 59 -5.76 13.90 -44.34
CA ALA A 59 -5.82 13.55 -45.77
C ALA A 59 -7.01 14.22 -46.46
N GLU A 60 -8.14 14.41 -45.79
CA GLU A 60 -9.35 14.98 -46.39
C GLU A 60 -9.36 16.52 -46.37
N VAL A 61 -9.04 17.12 -45.23
CA VAL A 61 -9.18 18.58 -45.05
C VAL A 61 -7.87 19.34 -44.85
N GLY A 62 -6.74 18.64 -44.90
CA GLY A 62 -5.44 19.22 -44.62
C GLY A 62 -5.19 19.52 -43.13
N VAL A 63 -4.12 20.23 -42.85
CA VAL A 63 -3.76 20.69 -41.49
C VAL A 63 -4.34 22.08 -41.26
N LEU A 64 -5.45 22.16 -40.55
CA LEU A 64 -6.18 23.42 -40.27
C LEU A 64 -5.51 24.32 -39.23
N VAL A 65 -4.85 23.71 -38.23
CA VAL A 65 -4.17 24.45 -37.16
C VAL A 65 -2.67 24.41 -37.43
N PRO A 66 -2.01 25.55 -37.60
CA PRO A 66 -0.56 25.59 -37.86
C PRO A 66 0.25 24.89 -36.78
N LEU A 67 1.36 24.29 -37.17
CA LEU A 67 2.38 23.78 -36.28
C LEU A 67 3.21 24.94 -35.73
N ILE A 68 3.71 24.80 -34.50
CA ILE A 68 4.75 25.70 -33.97
C ILE A 68 6.08 24.99 -34.16
N VAL A 69 6.99 25.63 -34.93
CA VAL A 69 8.29 25.04 -35.26
C VAL A 69 9.45 25.97 -34.89
N VAL A 70 10.61 25.38 -34.68
CA VAL A 70 11.88 26.09 -34.52
C VAL A 70 12.86 25.62 -35.59
N PRO A 71 13.83 26.45 -36.04
CA PRO A 71 14.85 26.00 -36.99
C PRO A 71 15.66 24.84 -36.41
N ALA A 72 15.86 23.78 -37.19
CA ALA A 72 16.57 22.55 -36.77
C ALA A 72 18.00 22.86 -36.29
N ALA A 73 18.69 23.79 -36.95
CA ALA A 73 20.03 24.24 -36.55
C ALA A 73 20.10 24.90 -35.17
N LYS A 74 18.97 25.22 -34.54
CA LYS A 74 18.87 25.83 -33.22
C LYS A 74 18.52 24.81 -32.10
N VAL A 75 18.25 23.55 -32.47
CA VAL A 75 17.98 22.46 -31.50
C VAL A 75 19.30 21.76 -31.20
N PRO A 76 19.89 21.95 -30.00
CA PRO A 76 21.22 21.42 -29.69
C PRO A 76 21.18 19.91 -29.50
N GLY A 77 22.34 19.25 -29.73
CA GLY A 77 22.54 17.84 -29.40
C GLY A 77 22.00 16.83 -30.43
N HIS A 78 21.58 17.30 -31.62
CA HIS A 78 21.06 16.45 -32.70
C HIS A 78 21.65 16.85 -34.04
N ASP A 79 22.16 15.86 -34.77
CA ASP A 79 22.57 16.00 -36.16
C ASP A 79 21.36 15.66 -37.05
N TRP A 80 20.72 16.69 -37.57
CA TRP A 80 19.56 16.53 -38.43
C TRP A 80 19.98 16.21 -39.87
N PRO A 81 19.31 15.27 -40.55
CA PRO A 81 19.50 15.10 -41.99
C PRO A 81 19.30 16.42 -42.76
N ALA A 82 20.04 16.65 -43.84
CA ALA A 82 20.05 17.93 -44.58
C ALA A 82 18.67 18.40 -45.07
N GLN A 83 17.72 17.47 -45.28
CA GLN A 83 16.34 17.80 -45.65
C GLN A 83 15.53 18.38 -44.48
N ILE A 84 15.88 18.09 -43.23
CA ILE A 84 15.18 18.60 -42.05
C ILE A 84 15.62 20.03 -41.80
N THR A 85 14.72 20.97 -41.99
CA THR A 85 14.99 22.41 -41.80
C THR A 85 14.41 22.93 -40.50
N HIS A 86 13.34 22.29 -39.99
CA HIS A 86 12.62 22.70 -38.77
C HIS A 86 12.26 21.51 -37.88
N VAL A 87 12.03 21.80 -36.61
CA VAL A 87 11.61 20.81 -35.60
C VAL A 87 10.30 21.31 -34.96
N ALA A 88 9.32 20.42 -34.85
CA ALA A 88 8.02 20.75 -34.31
C ALA A 88 8.06 20.83 -32.78
N VAL A 89 7.71 21.98 -32.20
CA VAL A 89 7.51 22.21 -30.76
C VAL A 89 6.07 21.90 -30.36
N ASP A 90 5.10 22.29 -31.22
CA ASP A 90 3.69 21.88 -31.06
C ASP A 90 3.17 21.41 -32.41
N GLY A 91 2.34 20.37 -32.39
CA GLY A 91 1.78 19.75 -33.59
C GLY A 91 2.50 18.49 -34.05
N ASN A 92 3.32 17.85 -33.19
CA ASN A 92 4.03 16.60 -33.54
C ASN A 92 3.09 15.50 -34.07
N ARG A 93 1.88 15.34 -33.51
CA ARG A 93 0.88 14.39 -34.02
C ARG A 93 0.36 14.77 -35.41
N ARG A 94 0.17 16.08 -35.72
CA ARG A 94 -0.25 16.57 -37.03
C ARG A 94 0.85 16.36 -38.06
N GLN A 95 2.10 16.57 -37.66
CA GLN A 95 3.26 16.24 -38.50
C GLN A 95 3.32 14.75 -38.80
N ALA A 96 3.15 13.87 -37.77
CA ALA A 96 3.15 12.42 -37.95
C ALA A 96 1.98 11.91 -38.83
N ALA A 97 0.83 12.60 -38.79
CA ALA A 97 -0.36 12.24 -39.55
C ALA A 97 -0.31 12.70 -41.04
N ALA A 98 0.56 13.64 -41.35
CA ALA A 98 0.63 14.21 -42.70
C ALA A 98 1.39 13.29 -43.67
N ALA A 99 0.72 12.90 -44.76
CA ALA A 99 1.36 12.14 -45.83
C ALA A 99 2.29 13.03 -46.69
N ALA A 100 3.20 12.39 -47.39
CA ALA A 100 4.04 13.08 -48.38
C ALA A 100 3.15 13.80 -49.41
N GLY A 101 3.33 15.11 -49.56
CA GLY A 101 2.54 15.94 -50.47
C GLY A 101 1.51 16.84 -49.79
N VAL A 102 1.19 16.63 -48.53
CA VAL A 102 0.39 17.56 -47.71
C VAL A 102 1.33 18.64 -47.18
N LEU A 103 1.08 19.91 -47.50
CA LEU A 103 1.85 21.03 -46.93
C LEU A 103 1.38 21.32 -45.50
N LEU A 104 2.34 21.53 -44.59
CA LEU A 104 2.13 21.85 -43.22
C LEU A 104 2.20 23.37 -43.02
N PRO A 105 1.11 24.05 -42.65
CA PRO A 105 1.20 25.45 -42.21
C PRO A 105 1.98 25.51 -40.90
N CYS A 106 3.05 26.27 -40.84
CA CYS A 106 3.96 26.35 -39.73
C CYS A 106 4.19 27.80 -39.30
N VAL A 107 4.19 28.05 -37.98
CA VAL A 107 4.62 29.32 -37.39
C VAL A 107 6.01 29.12 -36.80
N VAL A 108 6.98 29.87 -37.33
CA VAL A 108 8.36 29.82 -36.85
C VAL A 108 8.50 30.68 -35.60
N ARG A 109 8.89 30.07 -34.46
CA ARG A 109 9.09 30.71 -33.16
C ARG A 109 10.57 30.64 -32.75
N ALA A 110 11.34 31.63 -33.24
CA ALA A 110 12.77 31.71 -32.94
C ALA A 110 13.08 31.92 -31.45
N ASP A 111 12.16 32.52 -30.70
CA ASP A 111 12.22 32.71 -29.26
C ASP A 111 12.12 31.38 -28.46
N LEU A 112 11.58 30.35 -29.05
CA LEU A 112 11.52 28.99 -28.47
C LEU A 112 12.71 28.11 -28.87
N ALA A 113 13.73 28.66 -29.50
CA ALA A 113 14.85 27.87 -30.06
C ALA A 113 15.89 27.41 -29.02
N THR A 114 15.74 27.75 -27.73
CA THR A 114 16.57 27.18 -26.67
C THR A 114 15.92 25.93 -26.10
N ALA A 115 16.72 24.90 -25.73
CA ALA A 115 16.20 23.67 -25.14
C ALA A 115 15.25 23.95 -23.96
N LYS A 116 15.61 24.90 -23.09
CA LYS A 116 14.78 25.30 -21.95
C LYS A 116 13.42 25.88 -22.38
N ALA A 117 13.41 26.77 -23.36
CA ALA A 117 12.18 27.41 -23.84
C ALA A 117 11.29 26.39 -24.59
N THR A 118 11.88 25.52 -25.39
CA THR A 118 11.16 24.49 -26.15
C THR A 118 10.50 23.48 -25.22
N ILE A 119 11.25 22.86 -24.29
CA ILE A 119 10.72 21.87 -23.34
C ILE A 119 9.64 22.49 -22.46
N ARG A 120 9.86 23.74 -21.98
CA ARG A 120 8.84 24.47 -21.23
C ARG A 120 7.56 24.66 -22.05
N ALA A 121 7.68 25.09 -23.29
CA ALA A 121 6.51 25.31 -24.17
C ALA A 121 5.74 24.00 -24.40
N MET A 122 6.42 22.91 -24.70
CA MET A 122 5.80 21.59 -24.87
C MET A 122 5.11 21.11 -23.61
N ALA A 123 5.78 21.18 -22.45
CA ALA A 123 5.25 20.72 -21.17
C ALA A 123 4.03 21.54 -20.75
N VAL A 124 4.12 22.88 -20.73
CA VAL A 124 3.00 23.73 -20.33
C VAL A 124 1.81 23.59 -21.30
N THR A 125 2.07 23.55 -22.61
CA THR A 125 0.99 23.37 -23.60
C THR A 125 0.33 21.99 -23.46
N GLY A 126 1.11 20.93 -23.20
CA GLY A 126 0.59 19.58 -22.97
C GLY A 126 -0.25 19.50 -21.68
N LEU A 127 0.21 20.14 -20.60
CA LEU A 127 -0.48 20.15 -19.28
C LEU A 127 -1.76 20.97 -19.26
N VAL A 128 -1.85 22.03 -20.09
CA VAL A 128 -3.05 22.90 -20.17
C VAL A 128 -4.10 22.32 -21.13
N ARG A 129 -3.67 21.61 -22.17
CA ARG A 129 -4.56 20.91 -23.12
C ARG A 129 -4.89 19.53 -22.58
N ASP A 130 -6.15 19.14 -22.63
CA ASP A 130 -6.56 17.77 -22.31
C ASP A 130 -5.95 16.75 -23.28
N GLY A 131 -5.72 15.53 -22.78
CA GLY A 131 -5.33 14.38 -23.59
C GLY A 131 -3.90 13.88 -23.41
N LEU A 132 -3.17 14.31 -22.36
CA LEU A 132 -2.02 13.56 -21.85
C LEU A 132 -2.51 12.33 -21.05
N THR A 133 -1.79 11.23 -21.14
CA THR A 133 -1.92 10.15 -20.17
C THR A 133 -1.30 10.59 -18.83
N ALA A 134 -1.64 9.91 -17.74
CA ALA A 134 -1.02 10.20 -16.44
C ALA A 134 0.51 10.09 -16.48
N ALA A 135 1.05 9.10 -17.20
CA ALA A 135 2.49 8.94 -17.40
C ALA A 135 3.10 10.09 -18.20
N GLU A 136 2.47 10.51 -19.29
CA GLU A 136 2.92 11.68 -20.07
C GLU A 136 2.87 12.97 -19.26
N GLU A 137 1.81 13.15 -18.45
CA GLU A 137 1.68 14.29 -17.54
C GLU A 137 2.78 14.29 -16.47
N ALA A 138 3.07 13.11 -15.88
CA ALA A 138 4.15 12.95 -14.91
C ALA A 138 5.50 13.33 -15.50
N HIS A 139 5.83 12.86 -16.70
CA HIS A 139 7.06 13.22 -17.42
C HIS A 139 7.13 14.71 -17.76
N ALA A 140 6.00 15.33 -18.18
CA ALA A 140 5.94 16.76 -18.44
C ALA A 140 6.27 17.59 -17.20
N VAL A 141 5.71 17.19 -16.05
CA VAL A 141 5.97 17.84 -14.76
C VAL A 141 7.42 17.65 -14.34
N ALA A 142 7.97 16.44 -14.45
CA ALA A 142 9.36 16.15 -14.14
C ALA A 142 10.32 17.01 -14.97
N ALA A 143 10.09 17.11 -16.29
CA ALA A 143 10.89 17.94 -17.19
C ALA A 143 10.91 19.42 -16.76
N LEU A 144 9.80 19.95 -16.24
CA LEU A 144 9.77 21.32 -15.72
C LEU A 144 10.59 21.46 -14.42
N PHE A 145 10.57 20.48 -13.54
CA PHE A 145 11.42 20.47 -12.34
C PHE A 145 12.90 20.37 -12.69
N ASP A 146 13.26 19.57 -13.69
CA ASP A 146 14.65 19.42 -14.19
C ASP A 146 15.18 20.73 -14.77
N LEU A 147 14.31 21.51 -15.40
CA LEU A 147 14.60 22.88 -15.82
C LEU A 147 14.66 23.89 -14.68
N LYS A 148 14.58 23.42 -13.42
CA LYS A 148 14.67 24.23 -12.18
C LYS A 148 13.53 25.23 -11.99
N TYR A 149 12.34 24.93 -12.51
CA TYR A 149 11.14 25.68 -12.14
C TYR A 149 10.64 25.25 -10.76
N SER A 150 10.22 26.21 -9.93
CA SER A 150 9.62 25.91 -8.64
C SER A 150 8.20 25.36 -8.79
N ALA A 151 7.73 24.55 -7.83
CA ALA A 151 6.35 24.05 -7.81
C ALA A 151 5.32 25.18 -7.90
N ALA A 152 5.59 26.34 -7.27
CA ALA A 152 4.73 27.52 -7.35
C ALA A 152 4.68 28.12 -8.78
N ALA A 153 5.81 28.14 -9.49
CA ALA A 153 5.85 28.62 -10.87
C ALA A 153 5.12 27.67 -11.83
N ILE A 154 5.29 26.36 -11.65
CA ILE A 154 4.59 25.34 -12.44
C ILE A 154 3.08 25.40 -12.16
N SER A 155 2.68 25.48 -10.88
CA SER A 155 1.27 25.60 -10.48
C SER A 155 0.58 26.82 -11.11
N ARG A 156 1.24 27.98 -11.11
CA ARG A 156 0.71 29.19 -11.76
C ARG A 156 0.57 29.04 -13.29
N ALA A 157 1.52 28.35 -13.91
CA ALA A 157 1.54 28.17 -15.37
C ALA A 157 0.53 27.13 -15.86
N THR A 158 0.22 26.12 -15.06
CA THR A 158 -0.56 24.93 -15.46
C THR A 158 -1.91 24.82 -14.75
N GLY A 159 -2.12 25.56 -13.66
CA GLY A 159 -3.31 25.43 -12.80
C GLY A 159 -3.30 24.18 -11.89
N ARG A 160 -2.26 23.35 -11.93
CA ARG A 160 -2.16 22.12 -11.11
C ARG A 160 -1.83 22.46 -9.66
N SER A 161 -2.39 21.71 -8.70
CA SER A 161 -2.06 21.88 -7.27
C SER A 161 -0.63 21.44 -6.96
N LYS A 162 -0.05 21.93 -5.88
CA LYS A 162 1.30 21.52 -5.46
C LYS A 162 1.36 20.03 -5.09
N THR A 163 0.29 19.51 -4.49
CA THR A 163 0.16 18.07 -4.16
C THR A 163 0.17 17.21 -5.42
N HIS A 164 -0.63 17.58 -6.42
CA HIS A 164 -0.64 16.92 -7.72
C HIS A 164 0.73 16.96 -8.41
N LEU A 165 1.43 18.10 -8.35
CA LEU A 165 2.79 18.20 -8.90
C LEU A 165 3.81 17.32 -8.16
N ALA A 166 3.66 17.15 -6.86
CA ALA A 166 4.50 16.24 -6.07
C ALA A 166 4.24 14.78 -6.46
N ALA A 167 2.97 14.36 -6.54
CA ALA A 167 2.59 13.04 -7.01
C ALA A 167 3.10 12.76 -8.43
N ALA A 168 2.92 13.71 -9.36
CA ALA A 168 3.42 13.59 -10.72
C ALA A 168 4.94 13.43 -10.80
N ARG A 169 5.68 14.14 -9.95
CA ARG A 169 7.13 14.00 -9.85
C ARG A 169 7.53 12.61 -9.35
N THR A 170 6.82 12.06 -8.38
CA THR A 170 7.04 10.68 -7.90
C THR A 170 6.66 9.68 -9.00
N ALA A 171 5.50 9.83 -9.64
CA ALA A 171 5.08 8.97 -10.74
C ALA A 171 6.09 8.91 -11.89
N ALA A 172 6.77 10.03 -12.16
CA ALA A 172 7.80 10.11 -13.21
C ALA A 172 9.08 9.30 -12.89
N THR A 173 9.27 8.85 -11.65
CA THR A 173 10.38 7.94 -11.30
C THR A 173 10.12 6.50 -11.73
N LEU A 174 8.89 6.18 -12.13
CA LEU A 174 8.52 4.86 -12.60
C LEU A 174 9.19 4.57 -13.96
N THR A 175 10.01 3.54 -14.02
CA THR A 175 10.83 3.19 -15.17
C THR A 175 10.84 1.68 -15.44
N GLY A 176 11.51 1.26 -16.50
CA GLY A 176 11.76 -0.16 -16.79
C GLY A 176 10.50 -1.00 -17.00
N PRO A 177 10.50 -2.27 -16.55
CA PRO A 177 9.38 -3.21 -16.73
C PRO A 177 8.08 -2.73 -16.08
N ALA A 178 8.15 -2.14 -14.88
CA ALA A 178 6.98 -1.64 -14.17
C ALA A 178 6.27 -0.51 -14.96
N ALA A 179 7.02 0.39 -15.59
CA ALA A 179 6.44 1.42 -16.45
C ALA A 179 5.77 0.82 -17.70
N GLN A 180 6.34 -0.24 -18.28
CA GLN A 180 5.74 -0.95 -19.41
C GLN A 180 4.43 -1.65 -19.02
N GLU A 181 4.41 -2.31 -17.87
CA GLU A 181 3.24 -3.00 -17.37
C GLU A 181 2.10 -2.02 -17.06
N THR A 182 2.39 -0.93 -16.37
CA THR A 182 1.39 0.10 -16.03
C THR A 182 0.81 0.83 -17.22
N ALA A 183 1.53 0.92 -18.35
CA ALA A 183 1.08 1.61 -19.56
C ALA A 183 -0.21 1.00 -20.19
N ALA A 184 -0.51 -0.27 -19.89
CA ALA A 184 -1.70 -0.96 -20.39
C ALA A 184 -2.99 -0.59 -19.61
N TYR A 185 -2.88 0.13 -18.49
CA TYR A 185 -4.00 0.40 -17.58
C TYR A 185 -4.31 1.90 -17.45
N PRO A 186 -5.58 2.29 -17.27
CA PRO A 186 -5.98 3.70 -17.13
C PRO A 186 -5.74 4.21 -15.70
N LEU A 187 -4.48 4.21 -15.27
CA LEU A 187 -4.09 4.63 -13.93
C LEU A 187 -4.05 6.16 -13.79
N THR A 188 -4.33 6.66 -12.60
CA THR A 188 -4.18 8.08 -12.25
C THR A 188 -2.73 8.39 -11.86
N ILE A 189 -2.38 9.68 -11.79
CA ILE A 189 -1.04 10.12 -11.34
C ILE A 189 -0.76 9.65 -9.91
N ASP A 190 -1.76 9.74 -9.02
CA ASP A 190 -1.60 9.31 -7.63
C ASP A 190 -1.36 7.80 -7.54
N GLN A 191 -2.07 6.99 -8.33
CA GLN A 191 -1.85 5.55 -8.43
C GLN A 191 -0.46 5.20 -8.98
N LEU A 192 -0.02 5.90 -10.04
CA LEU A 192 1.34 5.71 -10.58
C LEU A 192 2.41 6.09 -9.55
N ALA A 193 2.18 7.14 -8.75
CA ALA A 193 3.09 7.53 -7.68
C ALA A 193 3.21 6.47 -6.58
N VAL A 194 2.09 5.81 -6.23
CA VAL A 194 2.09 4.67 -5.30
C VAL A 194 2.88 3.50 -5.87
N ILE A 195 2.62 3.12 -7.14
CA ILE A 195 3.30 1.99 -7.79
C ILE A 195 4.80 2.26 -7.94
N ALA A 196 5.21 3.50 -8.20
CA ALA A 196 6.62 3.86 -8.35
C ALA A 196 7.47 3.52 -7.12
N ALA A 197 6.88 3.53 -5.91
CA ALA A 197 7.56 3.13 -4.68
C ALA A 197 7.87 1.62 -4.61
N PHE A 198 7.25 0.80 -5.47
CA PHE A 198 7.39 -0.65 -5.50
C PHE A 198 7.94 -1.17 -6.84
N GLN A 199 8.49 -0.28 -7.71
CA GLN A 199 8.87 -0.63 -9.08
C GLN A 199 9.86 -1.79 -9.22
N ASP A 200 10.68 -2.01 -8.19
CA ASP A 200 11.69 -3.08 -8.15
C ASP A 200 11.10 -4.43 -7.70
N GLN A 201 9.80 -4.48 -7.39
CA GLN A 201 9.08 -5.65 -6.89
C GLN A 201 7.94 -6.03 -7.86
N PRO A 202 8.17 -6.87 -8.89
CA PRO A 202 7.18 -7.16 -9.93
C PRO A 202 5.85 -7.72 -9.39
N HIS A 203 5.90 -8.56 -8.35
CA HIS A 203 4.71 -9.11 -7.72
C HIS A 203 3.86 -8.03 -7.04
N ALA A 204 4.51 -7.10 -6.32
CA ALA A 204 3.84 -5.96 -5.69
C ALA A 204 3.20 -5.03 -6.75
N VAL A 205 3.90 -4.77 -7.86
CA VAL A 205 3.37 -3.97 -8.97
C VAL A 205 2.08 -4.58 -9.52
N ALA A 206 2.06 -5.89 -9.79
CA ALA A 206 0.87 -6.58 -10.28
C ALA A 206 -0.31 -6.51 -9.27
N GLN A 207 -0.05 -6.69 -7.97
CA GLN A 207 -1.07 -6.55 -6.92
C GLN A 207 -1.62 -5.12 -6.85
N LEU A 208 -0.76 -4.10 -6.93
CA LEU A 208 -1.17 -2.69 -6.90
C LEU A 208 -2.00 -2.30 -8.12
N ILE A 209 -1.67 -2.81 -9.31
CA ILE A 209 -2.47 -2.59 -10.53
C ILE A 209 -3.87 -3.20 -10.36
N ALA A 210 -3.97 -4.43 -9.84
CA ALA A 210 -5.26 -5.07 -9.57
C ALA A 210 -6.07 -4.26 -8.53
N ALA A 211 -5.43 -3.85 -7.44
CA ALA A 211 -6.05 -3.04 -6.39
C ALA A 211 -6.51 -1.66 -6.88
N ALA A 212 -5.78 -1.06 -7.84
CA ALA A 212 -6.14 0.23 -8.43
C ALA A 212 -7.48 0.16 -9.17
N ALA A 213 -7.77 -0.96 -9.85
CA ALA A 213 -9.03 -1.17 -10.54
C ALA A 213 -10.23 -1.24 -9.57
N GLU A 214 -9.99 -1.67 -8.33
CA GLU A 214 -10.98 -1.76 -7.26
C GLU A 214 -11.02 -0.50 -6.37
N GLY A 215 -10.14 0.46 -6.61
CA GLY A 215 -9.99 1.67 -5.79
C GLY A 215 -9.30 1.45 -4.44
N ARG A 216 -8.72 0.27 -4.19
CA ARG A 216 -8.11 -0.15 -2.92
C ARG A 216 -6.57 -0.10 -2.91
N ILE A 217 -5.97 0.63 -3.85
CA ILE A 217 -4.51 0.67 -4.01
C ILE A 217 -3.78 1.13 -2.74
N ASP A 218 -4.33 2.09 -2.00
CA ASP A 218 -3.69 2.62 -0.79
C ASP A 218 -3.64 1.57 0.32
N HIS A 219 -4.69 0.74 0.46
CA HIS A 219 -4.73 -0.36 1.41
C HIS A 219 -3.69 -1.43 1.09
N VAL A 220 -3.63 -1.88 -0.17
CA VAL A 220 -2.65 -2.86 -0.60
C VAL A 220 -1.22 -2.30 -0.47
N ALA A 221 -1.00 -1.03 -0.78
CA ALA A 221 0.29 -0.39 -0.60
C ALA A 221 0.71 -0.32 0.89
N ALA A 222 -0.24 -0.08 1.80
CA ALA A 222 0.03 -0.10 3.24
C ALA A 222 0.42 -1.51 3.72
N GLN A 223 -0.32 -2.54 3.29
CA GLN A 223 0.00 -3.95 3.59
C GLN A 223 1.39 -4.33 3.06
N LEU A 224 1.72 -3.98 1.82
CA LEU A 224 3.02 -4.28 1.22
C LEU A 224 4.18 -3.59 1.94
N ARG A 225 3.96 -2.38 2.51
CA ARG A 225 4.99 -1.71 3.32
C ARG A 225 5.26 -2.46 4.63
N VAL A 226 4.22 -2.93 5.30
CA VAL A 226 4.36 -3.76 6.51
C VAL A 226 5.09 -5.05 6.16
N GLN A 227 4.66 -5.76 5.11
CA GLN A 227 5.31 -6.98 4.64
C GLN A 227 6.80 -6.77 4.32
N HIS A 228 7.15 -5.65 3.70
CA HIS A 228 8.55 -5.34 3.38
C HIS A 228 9.42 -5.18 4.64
N VAL A 229 8.90 -4.54 5.69
CA VAL A 229 9.60 -4.41 6.98
C VAL A 229 9.82 -5.79 7.63
N GLU A 230 8.79 -6.67 7.58
CA GLU A 230 8.90 -8.05 8.05
C GLU A 230 9.96 -8.84 7.28
N ASP A 231 9.90 -8.78 5.95
CA ASP A 231 10.84 -9.48 5.06
C ASP A 231 12.28 -9.02 5.28
N GLU A 232 12.51 -7.72 5.46
CA GLU A 232 13.84 -7.18 5.78
C GLU A 232 14.36 -7.68 7.15
N ALA A 233 13.50 -7.71 8.16
CA ALA A 233 13.86 -8.20 9.48
C ALA A 233 14.19 -9.70 9.45
N VAL A 234 13.38 -10.51 8.76
CA VAL A 234 13.62 -11.94 8.54
C VAL A 234 14.92 -12.14 7.79
N ALA A 235 15.15 -11.43 6.69
CA ALA A 235 16.38 -11.54 5.89
C ALA A 235 17.63 -11.21 6.71
N LYS A 236 17.57 -10.17 7.54
CA LYS A 236 18.65 -9.81 8.46
C LYS A 236 18.94 -10.95 9.45
N ARG A 237 17.90 -11.52 10.07
CA ARG A 237 18.05 -12.63 11.01
C ARG A 237 18.60 -13.88 10.35
N CYS A 238 18.14 -14.20 9.14
CA CYS A 238 18.67 -15.29 8.33
C CYS A 238 20.17 -15.11 8.05
N ALA A 239 20.60 -13.90 7.71
CA ALA A 239 22.00 -13.60 7.48
C ALA A 239 22.86 -13.74 8.76
N GLU A 240 22.34 -13.35 9.91
CA GLU A 240 23.01 -13.54 11.22
C GLU A 240 23.22 -15.04 11.52
N LEU A 241 22.19 -15.87 11.34
CA LEU A 241 22.26 -17.32 11.53
C LEU A 241 23.25 -17.98 10.55
N ALA A 242 23.20 -17.58 9.28
CA ALA A 242 24.14 -18.06 8.27
C ALA A 242 25.60 -17.71 8.61
N ASN A 243 25.87 -16.51 9.16
CA ASN A 243 27.19 -16.09 9.65
C ASN A 243 27.65 -16.92 10.87
N GLN A 244 26.74 -17.51 11.64
CA GLN A 244 27.02 -18.44 12.72
C GLN A 244 27.24 -19.88 12.20
N GLY A 245 27.14 -20.10 10.88
CA GLY A 245 27.29 -21.42 10.24
C GLY A 245 26.05 -22.28 10.28
N ILE A 246 24.89 -21.73 10.64
CA ILE A 246 23.61 -22.44 10.67
C ILE A 246 22.95 -22.34 9.28
N THR A 247 22.56 -23.48 8.74
CA THR A 247 21.81 -23.53 7.47
C THR A 247 20.40 -22.98 7.68
N VAL A 248 19.98 -21.97 6.90
CA VAL A 248 18.62 -21.45 6.94
C VAL A 248 17.79 -22.10 5.85
N VAL A 249 16.60 -22.58 6.19
CA VAL A 249 15.64 -23.15 5.25
C VAL A 249 14.51 -22.16 4.96
N GLU A 250 14.03 -22.16 3.71
CA GLU A 250 12.94 -21.24 3.29
C GLU A 250 11.54 -21.78 3.65
N ALA A 251 11.40 -23.11 3.72
CA ALA A 251 10.10 -23.72 4.00
C ALA A 251 9.91 -23.94 5.50
N GLU A 252 8.73 -23.58 6.01
CA GLU A 252 8.35 -23.85 7.40
C GLU A 252 8.39 -25.36 7.68
N PRO A 253 9.13 -25.81 8.72
CA PRO A 253 9.24 -27.22 9.06
C PRO A 253 7.92 -27.74 9.63
N ARG A 254 7.42 -28.85 9.10
CA ARG A 254 6.18 -29.46 9.55
C ARG A 254 6.45 -30.50 10.63
N ARG A 255 5.64 -30.49 11.71
CA ARG A 255 5.81 -31.43 12.84
C ARG A 255 5.45 -32.87 12.50
N TYR A 256 4.46 -33.08 11.63
CA TYR A 256 3.79 -34.36 11.46
C TYR A 256 3.81 -34.92 10.03
N ASP A 257 4.16 -34.13 9.05
CA ASP A 257 4.21 -34.57 7.65
C ASP A 257 5.49 -35.35 7.32
N ALA A 258 5.41 -36.19 6.29
CA ALA A 258 6.48 -37.03 5.78
C ALA A 258 7.63 -36.28 5.08
N GLY A 259 7.84 -35.00 5.39
CA GLY A 259 8.99 -34.22 4.91
C GLY A 259 10.27 -34.62 5.63
N PRO A 260 11.43 -34.42 4.99
CA PRO A 260 12.71 -34.75 5.62
C PRO A 260 13.05 -33.85 6.81
N ALA A 261 12.63 -32.59 6.79
CA ALA A 261 12.96 -31.59 7.80
C ALA A 261 11.91 -31.57 8.94
N ARG A 262 12.36 -31.60 10.19
CA ARG A 262 11.48 -31.56 11.37
C ARG A 262 12.02 -30.62 12.45
N PRO A 263 11.14 -29.86 13.16
CA PRO A 263 11.52 -29.05 14.30
C PRO A 263 12.13 -29.89 15.42
N LEU A 264 13.12 -29.34 16.14
CA LEU A 264 13.81 -30.07 17.22
C LEU A 264 12.87 -30.46 18.36
N ASP A 265 11.90 -29.64 18.67
CA ASP A 265 10.90 -29.91 19.72
C ASP A 265 9.94 -31.07 19.39
N ALA A 266 9.87 -31.48 18.11
CA ALA A 266 9.17 -32.68 17.65
C ALA A 266 10.05 -33.95 17.63
N LEU A 267 11.34 -33.79 17.92
CA LEU A 267 12.35 -34.83 17.88
C LEU A 267 12.89 -35.12 19.28
N ARG A 268 13.53 -36.27 19.43
CA ARG A 268 14.35 -36.69 20.59
C ARG A 268 15.64 -37.35 20.13
N ALA A 269 16.65 -37.36 20.98
CA ALA A 269 17.85 -38.16 20.76
C ALA A 269 17.48 -39.69 20.84
N ALA A 270 18.21 -40.51 20.12
CA ALA A 270 17.93 -41.97 20.05
C ALA A 270 17.88 -42.63 21.44
N GLU A 271 18.72 -42.23 22.36
CA GLU A 271 18.82 -42.79 23.71
C GLU A 271 17.94 -42.07 24.75
N ALA A 272 17.33 -40.93 24.38
CA ALA A 272 16.49 -40.17 25.30
C ALA A 272 15.12 -40.86 25.52
N PRO A 273 14.52 -40.71 26.72
CA PRO A 273 13.17 -41.21 26.99
C PRO A 273 12.13 -40.59 26.03
N THR A 274 11.07 -41.36 25.75
CA THR A 274 9.93 -40.86 24.97
C THR A 274 9.31 -39.65 25.68
N GLY A 275 9.02 -38.58 24.92
CA GLY A 275 8.50 -37.33 25.47
C GLY A 275 9.56 -36.24 25.71
N THR A 276 10.85 -36.58 25.71
CA THR A 276 11.94 -35.61 25.88
C THR A 276 12.18 -34.87 24.53
N ALA A 277 12.09 -33.56 24.50
CA ALA A 277 12.40 -32.79 23.28
C ALA A 277 13.92 -32.66 23.09
N LEU A 278 14.36 -32.71 21.83
CA LEU A 278 15.74 -32.39 21.47
C LEU A 278 15.97 -30.90 21.55
N THR A 279 16.99 -30.49 22.28
CA THR A 279 17.34 -29.06 22.44
C THR A 279 18.33 -28.60 21.37
N GLU A 280 18.37 -27.29 21.13
CA GLU A 280 19.36 -26.68 20.21
C GLU A 280 20.78 -27.06 20.61
N SER A 281 21.13 -26.91 21.89
CA SER A 281 22.49 -27.20 22.41
C SER A 281 22.94 -28.63 22.17
N GLU A 282 22.00 -29.60 22.22
CA GLU A 282 22.28 -31.01 21.94
C GLU A 282 22.41 -31.29 20.44
N HIS A 283 21.87 -30.42 19.59
CA HIS A 283 21.80 -30.60 18.15
C HIS A 283 22.85 -29.79 17.35
N THR A 284 23.55 -28.84 17.96
CA THR A 284 24.54 -27.96 17.28
C THR A 284 25.63 -28.73 16.53
N GLY A 285 26.01 -29.93 16.99
CA GLY A 285 26.99 -30.79 16.32
C GLY A 285 26.43 -31.65 15.18
N CYS A 286 25.14 -31.65 14.93
CA CYS A 286 24.52 -32.46 13.89
C CYS A 286 24.69 -31.82 12.50
N PRO A 287 25.11 -32.56 11.47
CA PRO A 287 25.20 -32.01 10.11
C PRO A 287 23.85 -31.56 9.52
N GLY A 288 22.75 -32.03 10.09
CA GLY A 288 21.40 -31.62 9.72
C GLY A 288 20.89 -30.40 10.50
N HIS A 289 21.71 -29.75 11.33
CA HIS A 289 21.29 -28.58 12.09
C HIS A 289 20.97 -27.41 11.18
N ALA A 290 19.74 -26.92 11.28
CA ALA A 290 19.23 -25.83 10.47
C ALA A 290 18.22 -25.01 11.26
N ALA A 291 17.85 -23.84 10.73
CA ALA A 291 16.87 -22.95 11.31
C ALA A 291 15.88 -22.46 10.24
N TYR A 292 14.66 -22.21 10.66
CA TYR A 292 13.64 -21.46 9.92
C TYR A 292 13.33 -20.18 10.72
N VAL A 293 13.17 -19.06 10.02
CA VAL A 293 12.84 -17.78 10.63
C VAL A 293 11.49 -17.30 10.11
N SER A 294 10.60 -16.94 11.00
CA SER A 294 9.34 -16.26 10.65
C SER A 294 9.20 -14.96 11.42
N ALA A 295 8.45 -14.03 10.83
CA ALA A 295 7.99 -12.84 11.51
C ALA A 295 6.62 -13.15 12.10
N ASP A 296 6.55 -13.26 13.42
CA ASP A 296 5.30 -13.37 14.15
C ASP A 296 5.07 -12.08 14.94
N TYR A 297 3.83 -11.61 14.98
CA TYR A 297 3.45 -10.58 15.96
C TYR A 297 3.03 -11.29 17.23
N TYR A 298 3.55 -10.83 18.35
CA TYR A 298 3.07 -11.26 19.66
C TYR A 298 1.59 -10.87 19.76
N GLU A 299 0.71 -11.84 19.68
CA GLU A 299 -0.71 -11.62 19.88
C GLU A 299 -0.97 -11.85 21.38
N TYR A 300 -1.39 -10.79 22.07
CA TYR A 300 -1.91 -10.86 23.43
C TYR A 300 -2.97 -11.97 23.48
N ASP A 301 -2.73 -13.00 24.26
CA ASP A 301 -3.74 -14.01 24.58
C ASP A 301 -4.60 -13.45 25.73
N PRO A 302 -5.88 -13.13 25.49
CA PRO A 302 -6.74 -12.59 26.53
C PRO A 302 -6.98 -13.56 27.69
N ASP A 303 -6.56 -14.83 27.56
CA ASP A 303 -6.60 -15.83 28.62
C ASP A 303 -5.28 -15.86 29.46
N ASP A 304 -4.26 -15.11 29.06
CA ASP A 304 -3.03 -14.90 29.83
C ASP A 304 -3.23 -13.65 30.72
N ASP A 305 -3.65 -13.88 31.96
CA ASP A 305 -3.94 -12.87 32.99
C ASP A 305 -2.68 -12.13 33.49
N ASP A 306 -1.84 -11.59 32.62
CA ASP A 306 -0.76 -10.67 33.01
C ASP A 306 -1.22 -9.20 32.86
N PRO A 307 -1.58 -8.51 33.94
CA PRO A 307 -2.15 -7.16 33.87
C PRO A 307 -1.12 -6.06 33.56
N ASP A 308 0.15 -6.40 33.33
CA ASP A 308 1.24 -5.43 33.14
C ASP A 308 1.63 -5.19 31.67
N ASP A 309 0.99 -5.90 30.72
CA ASP A 309 1.33 -5.85 29.27
C ASP A 309 0.52 -4.80 28.46
N GLY A 310 -0.17 -3.89 29.13
CA GLY A 310 -1.16 -2.99 28.51
C GLY A 310 -0.63 -1.89 27.59
N ASP A 311 0.68 -1.76 27.37
CA ASP A 311 1.26 -0.61 26.62
C ASP A 311 2.47 -0.97 25.76
N GLN A 312 2.71 -2.26 25.48
CA GLN A 312 3.73 -2.63 24.50
C GLN A 312 3.15 -2.50 23.10
N ALA A 313 3.57 -1.45 22.39
CA ALA A 313 3.39 -1.36 20.95
C ALA A 313 3.89 -2.66 20.32
N ASP A 314 3.09 -3.23 19.38
CA ASP A 314 3.39 -4.48 18.68
C ASP A 314 4.84 -4.46 18.16
N GLU A 315 5.79 -4.93 18.95
CA GLU A 315 7.15 -5.15 18.48
C GLU A 315 7.14 -6.39 17.59
N LEU A 316 7.71 -6.25 16.41
CA LEU A 316 7.91 -7.36 15.48
C LEU A 316 8.79 -8.40 16.16
N GLU A 317 8.22 -9.51 16.58
CA GLU A 317 8.96 -10.64 17.13
C GLU A 317 9.37 -11.60 16.03
N LEU A 318 10.67 -11.92 15.98
CA LEU A 318 11.19 -12.91 15.07
C LEU A 318 11.29 -14.27 15.75
N THR A 319 10.46 -15.20 15.33
CA THR A 319 10.52 -16.58 15.81
C THR A 319 11.56 -17.37 15.02
N VAL A 320 12.52 -17.99 15.73
CA VAL A 320 13.50 -18.91 15.15
C VAL A 320 13.14 -20.33 15.54
N ILE A 321 12.82 -21.17 14.55
CA ILE A 321 12.54 -22.59 14.74
C ILE A 321 13.77 -23.39 14.32
N TYR A 322 14.47 -23.95 15.29
CA TYR A 322 15.57 -24.88 15.01
C TYR A 322 15.03 -26.25 14.60
N LEU A 323 15.69 -26.88 13.64
CA LEU A 323 15.22 -28.11 13.02
C LEU A 323 16.37 -29.03 12.61
N CYS A 324 16.05 -30.31 12.35
CA CYS A 324 16.93 -31.23 11.68
C CYS A 324 16.42 -31.47 10.25
N THR A 325 17.29 -31.27 9.24
CA THR A 325 16.93 -31.41 7.83
C THR A 325 16.68 -32.88 7.40
N ASP A 326 17.26 -33.86 8.11
CA ASP A 326 17.08 -35.29 7.85
C ASP A 326 17.26 -36.06 9.17
N PRO A 327 16.22 -36.08 10.04
CA PRO A 327 16.29 -36.76 11.33
C PRO A 327 16.63 -38.24 11.24
N ASP A 328 16.11 -38.91 10.23
CA ASP A 328 16.30 -40.36 10.04
C ASP A 328 17.77 -40.71 9.77
N ARG A 329 18.40 -39.91 8.93
CA ARG A 329 19.82 -40.06 8.59
C ARG A 329 20.73 -39.78 9.77
N TYR A 330 20.35 -38.81 10.62
CA TYR A 330 21.19 -38.37 11.74
C TYR A 330 20.82 -38.99 13.09
N GLY A 331 19.93 -39.99 13.11
CA GLY A 331 19.63 -40.78 14.29
C GLY A 331 18.75 -40.10 15.31
N HIS A 332 17.90 -39.16 14.87
CA HIS A 332 16.89 -38.53 15.70
C HIS A 332 15.52 -39.20 15.52
N TRP A 333 14.77 -39.29 16.58
CA TRP A 333 13.52 -40.03 16.64
C TRP A 333 12.35 -39.08 16.89
N PRO A 334 11.11 -39.41 16.44
CA PRO A 334 9.94 -38.64 16.84
C PRO A 334 9.79 -38.61 18.37
N ARG A 335 9.51 -37.42 18.92
CA ARG A 335 9.41 -37.19 20.37
C ARG A 335 8.46 -38.15 21.06
N HIS A 336 7.28 -38.44 20.45
CA HIS A 336 6.23 -39.28 20.99
C HIS A 336 6.06 -40.61 20.23
N GLY A 337 6.90 -40.88 19.22
CA GLY A 337 6.82 -42.10 18.41
C GLY A 337 7.56 -43.28 18.99
N ASN A 338 7.08 -44.49 18.68
CA ASN A 338 7.77 -45.75 19.03
C ASN A 338 8.82 -46.07 17.95
N ARG A 339 9.91 -46.74 18.36
CA ARG A 339 11.03 -47.14 17.51
C ARG A 339 10.61 -48.05 16.32
N ALA A 340 9.48 -48.78 16.48
CA ALA A 340 8.97 -49.71 15.48
C ALA A 340 8.32 -49.05 14.24
N ALA A 341 8.02 -47.73 14.28
CA ALA A 341 7.37 -47.02 13.19
C ALA A 341 8.33 -46.42 12.16
N HIS A 342 9.64 -46.75 12.22
CA HIS A 342 10.65 -46.15 11.35
C HIS A 342 10.88 -46.98 10.10
N PRO A 343 10.77 -46.43 8.86
CA PRO A 343 11.09 -47.16 7.64
C PRO A 343 12.59 -47.48 7.63
N GLY A 344 12.95 -48.75 7.77
CA GLY A 344 14.34 -49.20 7.70
C GLY A 344 14.88 -49.95 8.93
N HIS A 345 14.13 -50.08 10.01
CA HIS A 345 14.49 -50.96 11.13
C HIS A 345 13.74 -52.28 11.05
N PRO A 346 14.42 -53.45 11.28
CA PRO A 346 13.74 -54.71 11.37
C PRO A 346 12.80 -54.70 12.58
N THR A 347 11.52 -54.92 12.33
CA THR A 347 10.50 -55.18 13.36
C THR A 347 10.89 -56.42 14.16
N PRO A 348 10.88 -56.40 15.51
CA PRO A 348 10.93 -57.61 16.28
C PRO A 348 9.68 -58.46 15.97
N ALA A 349 9.87 -59.72 15.66
CA ALA A 349 8.85 -60.66 15.19
C ALA A 349 7.90 -61.18 16.31
N ASP A 350 7.66 -60.46 17.36
CA ASP A 350 6.79 -60.85 18.46
C ASP A 350 6.00 -59.64 18.98
N ALA A 351 4.89 -59.29 18.29
CA ALA A 351 3.89 -58.41 18.88
C ALA A 351 2.51 -58.67 18.26
N ASP A 352 1.68 -59.39 19.01
CA ASP A 352 0.21 -59.50 18.85
C ASP A 352 -0.54 -58.18 19.18
N ASP A 353 0.04 -57.03 18.84
CA ASP A 353 -0.43 -55.70 19.23
C ASP A 353 -0.93 -54.82 18.04
N ASP A 354 -1.13 -55.41 16.87
CA ASP A 354 -1.51 -54.68 15.64
C ASP A 354 -2.86 -53.95 15.74
N GLN A 355 -3.77 -54.36 16.63
CA GLN A 355 -5.08 -53.72 16.79
C GLN A 355 -5.03 -52.44 17.65
N TYR A 356 -4.03 -52.27 18.52
CA TYR A 356 -3.85 -51.07 19.34
C TYR A 356 -3.09 -49.96 18.61
N LEU A 357 -2.23 -50.33 17.65
CA LEU A 357 -1.41 -49.41 16.86
C LEU A 357 -2.24 -48.65 15.83
N ASP A 358 -3.24 -49.27 15.21
CA ASP A 358 -4.14 -48.63 14.25
C ASP A 358 -4.99 -47.52 14.89
N GLY A 359 -5.46 -47.72 16.11
CA GLY A 359 -6.24 -46.74 16.84
C GLY A 359 -5.42 -45.52 17.29
N ALA A 360 -4.19 -45.72 17.74
CA ALA A 360 -3.29 -44.65 18.15
C ALA A 360 -2.77 -43.84 16.95
N SER A 361 -2.48 -44.50 15.83
CA SER A 361 -2.09 -43.82 14.57
C SER A 361 -3.23 -42.98 14.02
N ALA A 362 -4.45 -43.52 13.96
CA ALA A 362 -5.62 -42.75 13.52
C ALA A 362 -6.01 -41.60 14.47
N ALA A 363 -5.73 -41.73 15.77
CA ALA A 363 -5.91 -40.64 16.73
C ALA A 363 -4.86 -39.53 16.54
N ALA A 364 -3.60 -39.91 16.33
CA ALA A 364 -2.51 -38.99 16.04
C ALA A 364 -2.72 -38.22 14.72
N GLU A 365 -3.20 -38.89 13.67
CA GLU A 365 -3.55 -38.22 12.41
C GLU A 365 -4.72 -37.26 12.56
N ARG A 366 -5.74 -37.61 13.35
CA ARG A 366 -6.86 -36.68 13.63
C ARG A 366 -6.39 -35.47 14.41
N GLN A 367 -5.54 -35.66 15.41
CA GLN A 367 -4.96 -34.57 16.17
C GLN A 367 -4.11 -33.66 15.27
N ALA A 368 -3.26 -34.25 14.41
CA ALA A 368 -2.44 -33.48 13.46
C ALA A 368 -3.28 -32.63 12.51
N ARG A 369 -4.39 -33.20 11.99
CA ARG A 369 -5.33 -32.43 11.14
C ARG A 369 -6.02 -31.31 11.92
N GLN A 370 -6.38 -31.51 13.17
CA GLN A 370 -6.97 -30.47 14.03
C GLN A 370 -5.95 -29.36 14.32
N ASP A 371 -4.71 -29.73 14.61
CA ASP A 371 -3.65 -28.75 14.87
C ASP A 371 -3.31 -27.94 13.62
N GLU A 372 -3.30 -28.58 12.42
CA GLU A 372 -3.13 -27.86 11.15
C GLU A 372 -4.32 -26.93 10.86
N ALA A 373 -5.55 -27.35 11.14
CA ALA A 373 -6.73 -26.51 10.98
C ALA A 373 -6.67 -25.28 11.92
N ARG A 374 -6.31 -25.48 13.19
CA ARG A 374 -6.12 -24.37 14.16
C ARG A 374 -5.02 -23.40 13.71
N LYS A 375 -3.90 -23.92 13.18
CA LYS A 375 -2.83 -23.07 12.65
C LYS A 375 -3.30 -22.27 11.44
N ALA A 376 -4.08 -22.90 10.54
CA ALA A 376 -4.63 -22.22 9.38
C ALA A 376 -5.61 -21.10 9.79
N GLU A 377 -6.48 -21.37 10.77
CA GLU A 377 -7.39 -20.38 11.35
C GLU A 377 -6.62 -19.23 12.01
N ARG A 378 -5.56 -19.56 12.79
CA ARG A 378 -4.70 -18.54 13.41
C ARG A 378 -4.00 -17.67 12.36
N ARG A 379 -3.43 -18.28 11.30
CA ARG A 379 -2.80 -17.51 10.21
C ARG A 379 -3.79 -16.60 9.49
N ALA A 380 -5.00 -17.09 9.21
CA ALA A 380 -6.04 -16.27 8.62
C ALA A 380 -6.42 -15.08 9.51
N LEU A 381 -6.45 -15.28 10.82
CA LEU A 381 -6.74 -14.25 11.80
C LEU A 381 -5.63 -13.20 11.87
N ILE A 382 -4.36 -13.63 11.93
CA ILE A 382 -3.19 -12.73 11.89
C ILE A 382 -3.24 -11.89 10.61
N GLN A 383 -3.56 -12.50 9.47
CA GLN A 383 -3.69 -11.78 8.21
C GLN A 383 -4.80 -10.72 8.26
N LEU A 384 -5.97 -11.04 8.82
CA LEU A 384 -7.05 -10.07 9.00
C LEU A 384 -6.66 -8.92 9.94
N ASN A 385 -5.93 -9.20 11.01
CA ASN A 385 -5.43 -8.17 11.92
C ASN A 385 -4.42 -7.24 11.20
N LYS A 386 -3.47 -7.78 10.42
CA LYS A 386 -2.55 -6.98 9.59
C LYS A 386 -3.30 -6.11 8.56
N GLU A 387 -4.36 -6.63 7.97
CA GLU A 387 -5.22 -5.85 7.07
C GLU A 387 -5.95 -4.72 7.81
N ALA A 388 -6.38 -4.95 9.05
CA ALA A 388 -7.02 -3.94 9.88
C ALA A 388 -6.04 -2.82 10.27
N ASP A 389 -4.80 -3.13 10.64
CA ASP A 389 -3.75 -2.16 10.97
C ASP A 389 -3.36 -1.32 9.73
N ALA A 390 -3.23 -1.97 8.57
CA ALA A 390 -3.03 -1.27 7.30
C ALA A 390 -4.20 -0.35 6.97
N ALA A 391 -5.45 -0.81 7.19
CA ALA A 391 -6.66 -0.02 6.97
C ALA A 391 -6.73 1.20 7.92
N GLU A 392 -6.33 1.05 9.18
CA GLU A 392 -6.23 2.15 10.13
C GLU A 392 -5.28 3.24 9.63
N THR A 393 -4.10 2.85 9.14
CA THR A 393 -3.12 3.79 8.59
C THR A 393 -3.70 4.60 7.42
N VAL A 394 -4.37 3.93 6.47
CA VAL A 394 -5.01 4.57 5.30
C VAL A 394 -6.17 5.46 5.73
N ARG A 395 -6.99 5.00 6.67
CA ARG A 395 -8.14 5.73 7.20
C ARG A 395 -7.70 7.01 7.91
N ARG A 396 -6.68 6.94 8.77
CA ARG A 396 -6.12 8.12 9.46
C ARG A 396 -5.53 9.13 8.47
N GLU A 397 -4.90 8.69 7.39
CA GLU A 397 -4.44 9.59 6.33
C GLU A 397 -5.61 10.26 5.59
N PHE A 398 -6.67 9.50 5.27
CA PHE A 398 -7.89 10.04 4.70
C PHE A 398 -8.55 11.10 5.59
N LEU A 399 -8.60 10.87 6.92
CA LEU A 399 -9.13 11.84 7.89
C LEU A 399 -8.33 13.15 7.86
N ARG A 400 -7.00 13.09 7.81
CA ARG A 400 -6.13 14.28 7.66
C ARG A 400 -6.46 15.05 6.38
N GLN A 401 -6.66 14.34 5.28
CA GLN A 401 -7.04 14.97 4.01
C GLN A 401 -8.43 15.62 4.09
N CYS A 402 -9.41 14.99 4.75
CA CYS A 402 -10.74 15.54 4.93
C CYS A 402 -10.73 16.92 5.58
N VAL A 403 -9.92 17.13 6.60
CA VAL A 403 -9.79 18.41 7.32
C VAL A 403 -9.35 19.55 6.39
N THR A 404 -8.58 19.25 5.35
CA THR A 404 -8.09 20.27 4.39
C THR A 404 -9.12 20.63 3.31
N VAL A 405 -10.14 19.80 3.08
CA VAL A 405 -11.11 19.96 1.98
C VAL A 405 -12.36 20.70 2.44
N LYS A 406 -12.38 22.03 2.26
CA LYS A 406 -13.46 22.91 2.74
C LYS A 406 -14.86 22.52 2.28
N SER A 407 -15.02 21.93 1.10
CA SER A 407 -16.33 21.48 0.60
C SER A 407 -16.99 20.39 1.43
N ARG A 408 -16.20 19.60 2.17
CA ARG A 408 -16.66 18.53 3.05
C ARG A 408 -17.12 19.02 4.43
N HIS A 409 -16.66 20.19 4.89
CA HIS A 409 -16.86 20.67 6.27
C HIS A 409 -18.35 20.75 6.68
N LYS A 410 -19.25 21.10 5.76
CA LYS A 410 -20.69 21.18 6.06
C LYS A 410 -21.29 19.79 6.37
N ALA A 411 -20.95 18.79 5.58
CA ALA A 411 -21.44 17.42 5.78
C ALA A 411 -20.83 16.81 7.06
N MET A 412 -19.54 17.04 7.30
CA MET A 412 -18.82 16.64 8.51
C MET A 412 -19.46 17.21 9.76
N ALA A 413 -19.74 18.53 9.78
CA ALA A 413 -20.36 19.21 10.92
C ALA A 413 -21.77 18.68 11.20
N ALA A 414 -22.57 18.44 10.16
CA ALA A 414 -23.94 17.92 10.29
C ALA A 414 -23.94 16.50 10.89
N TRP A 415 -23.04 15.64 10.44
CA TRP A 415 -22.91 14.29 10.98
C TRP A 415 -22.44 14.30 12.43
N ALA A 416 -21.41 15.08 12.75
CA ALA A 416 -20.90 15.19 14.12
C ALA A 416 -21.98 15.69 15.09
N LEU A 417 -22.73 16.71 14.68
CA LEU A 417 -23.84 17.21 15.48
C LEU A 417 -24.91 16.14 15.72
N ALA A 418 -25.24 15.34 14.71
CA ALA A 418 -26.18 14.22 14.86
C ALA A 418 -25.66 13.19 15.86
N GLN A 419 -24.36 12.84 15.85
CA GLN A 419 -23.76 11.94 16.85
C GLN A 419 -23.88 12.48 18.27
N VAL A 420 -23.70 13.79 18.46
CA VAL A 420 -23.81 14.43 19.79
C VAL A 420 -25.25 14.49 20.28
N VAL A 421 -26.23 14.74 19.38
CA VAL A 421 -27.66 14.91 19.73
C VAL A 421 -28.37 13.58 19.91
N HIS A 422 -28.10 12.59 19.05
CA HIS A 422 -28.77 11.28 19.06
C HIS A 422 -28.01 10.24 19.89
N ARG A 423 -27.30 10.66 20.87
CA ARG A 423 -26.42 9.92 21.75
C ARG A 423 -27.01 8.58 22.18
N ASP A 424 -26.36 7.49 21.78
CA ASP A 424 -26.51 6.20 22.44
C ASP A 424 -25.94 6.35 23.86
N PRO A 425 -26.67 6.01 24.92
CA PRO A 425 -26.20 6.10 26.32
C PRO A 425 -24.94 5.25 26.58
N THR A 426 -24.64 4.28 25.72
CA THR A 426 -23.40 3.49 25.76
C THR A 426 -22.19 4.21 25.16
N TYR A 427 -22.41 5.30 24.43
CA TYR A 427 -21.37 6.09 23.77
C TYR A 427 -21.01 7.31 24.62
N SER A 428 -19.90 7.27 25.29
CA SER A 428 -19.40 8.41 26.06
C SER A 428 -18.28 9.13 25.30
N LEU A 429 -18.61 10.24 24.65
CA LEU A 429 -17.61 11.21 24.15
C LEU A 429 -16.61 11.65 25.24
N TRP A 430 -16.96 11.41 26.51
CA TRP A 430 -16.21 11.78 27.70
C TRP A 430 -15.50 10.60 28.37
N ALA A 431 -15.85 9.35 27.99
CA ALA A 431 -15.23 8.14 28.55
C ALA A 431 -13.97 7.72 27.76
N ALA A 432 -13.87 8.11 26.50
CA ALA A 432 -12.59 8.06 25.83
C ALA A 432 -11.68 9.06 26.52
N ASP A 433 -10.71 8.57 27.26
CA ASP A 433 -9.82 9.39 28.06
C ASP A 433 -9.26 10.51 27.17
N TYR A 434 -9.62 11.76 27.46
CA TYR A 434 -9.20 12.95 26.68
C TYR A 434 -7.69 12.98 26.44
N TYR A 435 -6.93 12.36 27.35
CA TYR A 435 -5.49 12.27 27.25
C TYR A 435 -5.01 11.21 26.27
N GLN A 436 -5.73 10.11 26.09
CA GLN A 436 -5.37 9.05 25.16
C GLN A 436 -5.66 9.46 23.70
N ASN A 437 -6.76 10.17 23.45
CA ASN A 437 -7.16 10.61 22.11
C ASN A 437 -6.39 11.84 21.61
N ARG A 438 -5.67 12.53 22.46
CA ARG A 438 -4.97 13.77 22.09
C ARG A 438 -3.90 13.60 21.03
N PRO A 439 -3.08 12.54 21.02
CA PRO A 439 -2.11 12.29 19.94
C PRO A 439 -2.79 12.07 18.59
N THR A 440 -3.84 11.26 18.52
CA THR A 440 -4.61 10.99 17.28
C THR A 440 -5.27 12.26 16.77
N LEU A 441 -5.90 13.04 17.63
CA LEU A 441 -6.49 14.33 17.31
C LEU A 441 -5.46 15.33 16.78
N ALA A 442 -4.31 15.44 17.44
CA ALA A 442 -3.22 16.30 16.98
C ALA A 442 -2.67 15.86 15.62
N ALA A 443 -2.56 14.56 15.39
CA ALA A 443 -2.11 14.01 14.11
C ALA A 443 -3.10 14.32 12.97
N ILE A 444 -4.40 14.26 13.21
CA ILE A 444 -5.44 14.57 12.20
C ILE A 444 -5.50 16.09 11.95
N LEU A 445 -5.46 16.92 12.99
CA LEU A 445 -5.49 18.38 12.84
C LEU A 445 -4.17 18.96 12.29
N GLY A 446 -3.06 18.25 12.43
CA GLY A 446 -1.72 18.74 12.10
C GLY A 446 -1.19 19.79 13.06
N ALA A 447 -1.81 19.94 14.27
CA ALA A 447 -1.47 20.95 15.26
C ALA A 447 -1.93 20.54 16.66
N ASP A 448 -1.38 21.19 17.71
CA ASP A 448 -1.90 21.01 19.09
C ASP A 448 -3.38 21.38 19.17
N PRO A 449 -4.28 20.46 19.59
CA PRO A 449 -5.74 20.68 19.53
C PRO A 449 -6.22 21.88 20.32
N ALA A 450 -5.65 22.14 21.50
CA ALA A 450 -6.07 23.27 22.35
C ALA A 450 -5.73 24.62 21.71
N THR A 451 -4.51 24.75 21.21
CA THR A 451 -4.04 25.95 20.51
C THR A 451 -4.80 26.17 19.21
N TYR A 452 -5.01 25.09 18.44
CA TYR A 452 -5.76 25.15 17.18
C TYR A 452 -7.21 25.58 17.40
N THR A 453 -7.90 24.99 18.38
CA THR A 453 -9.29 25.33 18.71
C THR A 453 -9.45 26.76 19.19
N ALA A 454 -8.54 27.23 20.05
CA ALA A 454 -8.57 28.60 20.57
C ALA A 454 -8.37 29.67 19.47
N ALA A 455 -7.59 29.35 18.44
CA ALA A 455 -7.30 30.26 17.33
C ALA A 455 -8.27 30.11 16.15
N ALA A 456 -9.11 29.07 16.12
CA ALA A 456 -9.92 28.72 14.96
C ALA A 456 -11.09 29.70 14.75
N PRO A 457 -11.31 30.18 13.52
CA PRO A 457 -12.48 30.98 13.20
C PRO A 457 -13.77 30.12 13.24
N ALA A 458 -14.91 30.77 13.49
CA ALA A 458 -16.20 30.10 13.70
C ALA A 458 -16.61 29.13 12.58
N ASN A 459 -16.22 29.38 11.34
CA ASN A 459 -16.51 28.50 10.20
C ASN A 459 -15.76 27.15 10.24
N LEU A 460 -14.77 26.98 11.11
CA LEU A 460 -14.04 25.73 11.32
C LEU A 460 -14.52 24.96 12.55
N HIS A 461 -15.36 25.52 13.41
CA HIS A 461 -15.81 24.85 14.64
C HIS A 461 -16.51 23.51 14.36
N GLY A 462 -17.32 23.43 13.30
CA GLY A 462 -17.98 22.19 12.90
C GLY A 462 -17.01 21.12 12.44
N MET A 463 -15.94 21.49 11.76
CA MET A 463 -14.89 20.57 11.36
C MET A 463 -14.09 20.07 12.58
N ILE A 464 -13.78 20.95 13.51
CA ILE A 464 -13.09 20.59 14.76
C ILE A 464 -13.95 19.62 15.59
N LEU A 465 -15.26 19.90 15.74
CA LEU A 465 -16.18 18.98 16.39
C LEU A 465 -16.20 17.62 15.71
N TRP A 466 -16.26 17.59 14.38
CA TRP A 466 -16.19 16.32 13.63
C TRP A 466 -14.89 15.57 13.91
N THR A 467 -13.75 16.27 13.95
CA THR A 467 -12.46 15.62 14.23
C THR A 467 -12.43 14.98 15.62
N HIS A 468 -13.00 15.63 16.63
CA HIS A 468 -13.15 15.02 17.97
C HIS A 468 -14.03 13.77 17.94
N VAL A 469 -15.16 13.81 17.23
CA VAL A 469 -16.08 12.67 17.14
C VAL A 469 -15.42 11.50 16.42
N VAL A 470 -14.73 11.74 15.30
CA VAL A 470 -14.06 10.65 14.58
C VAL A 470 -12.89 10.06 15.35
N CYS A 471 -12.14 10.88 16.12
CA CYS A 471 -11.08 10.34 16.99
C CYS A 471 -11.64 9.35 18.02
N ALA A 472 -12.79 9.65 18.62
CA ALA A 472 -13.43 8.73 19.56
C ALA A 472 -13.86 7.41 18.85
N HIS A 473 -14.31 7.48 17.59
CA HIS A 473 -14.62 6.27 16.82
C HIS A 473 -13.36 5.48 16.43
N GLU A 474 -12.25 6.16 16.13
CA GLU A 474 -10.97 5.50 15.83
C GLU A 474 -10.48 4.67 17.02
N GLU A 475 -10.54 5.21 18.25
CA GLU A 475 -10.15 4.48 19.45
C GLU A 475 -11.09 3.30 19.77
N GLU A 476 -12.35 3.37 19.33
CA GLU A 476 -13.31 2.26 19.44
C GLU A 476 -13.23 1.25 18.30
N LEU A 477 -12.29 1.40 17.37
CA LEU A 477 -12.12 0.53 16.20
C LEU A 477 -10.77 -0.22 16.27
N PRO A 478 -10.55 -1.08 17.29
CA PRO A 478 -9.35 -1.89 17.38
C PRO A 478 -9.27 -2.91 16.22
N ARG A 479 -8.10 -3.46 15.99
CA ARG A 479 -7.80 -4.39 14.88
C ARG A 479 -8.72 -5.62 14.83
N ASP A 480 -9.25 -6.07 15.97
CA ASP A 480 -10.15 -7.21 16.07
C ASP A 480 -11.64 -6.87 15.87
N SER A 481 -11.96 -5.62 15.53
CA SER A 481 -13.33 -5.12 15.35
C SER A 481 -14.18 -5.93 14.36
N HIS A 482 -13.54 -6.60 13.41
CA HIS A 482 -14.20 -7.44 12.42
C HIS A 482 -14.86 -8.70 13.01
N ARG A 483 -14.49 -9.09 14.24
CA ARG A 483 -15.04 -10.26 14.96
C ARG A 483 -16.39 -9.97 15.62
N GLN A 484 -16.73 -8.70 15.83
CA GLN A 484 -17.90 -8.30 16.62
C GLN A 484 -18.89 -7.51 15.78
N VAL A 485 -20.18 -7.84 15.96
CA VAL A 485 -21.25 -7.04 15.36
C VAL A 485 -21.42 -5.74 16.16
N ASN A 486 -21.02 -4.62 15.59
CA ASN A 486 -21.14 -3.31 16.21
C ASN A 486 -21.73 -2.28 15.24
N LYS A 487 -22.98 -1.87 15.48
CA LYS A 487 -23.69 -0.92 14.63
C LYS A 487 -23.06 0.48 14.61
N SER A 488 -22.42 0.91 15.71
CA SER A 488 -21.76 2.21 15.78
C SER A 488 -20.54 2.24 14.85
N ARG A 489 -19.70 1.21 14.90
CA ARG A 489 -18.53 1.05 14.02
C ARG A 489 -18.95 1.01 12.53
N ALA A 490 -19.98 0.23 12.21
CA ALA A 490 -20.49 0.16 10.84
C ALA A 490 -21.05 1.51 10.36
N ALA A 491 -21.79 2.24 11.21
CA ALA A 491 -22.30 3.57 10.89
C ALA A 491 -21.17 4.60 10.67
N TYR A 492 -20.11 4.52 11.48
CA TYR A 492 -18.91 5.34 11.31
C TYR A 492 -18.23 5.08 9.97
N LEU A 493 -17.93 3.84 9.65
CA LEU A 493 -17.30 3.45 8.37
C LEU A 493 -18.17 3.86 7.18
N SER A 494 -19.48 3.68 7.28
CA SER A 494 -20.45 4.13 6.26
C SER A 494 -20.42 5.66 6.10
N HIS A 495 -20.26 6.42 7.19
CA HIS A 495 -20.08 7.87 7.09
C HIS A 495 -18.81 8.24 6.32
N LEU A 496 -17.69 7.58 6.58
CA LEU A 496 -16.44 7.82 5.83
C LEU A 496 -16.61 7.54 4.34
N GLN A 497 -17.36 6.48 3.96
CA GLN A 497 -17.69 6.23 2.55
C GLN A 497 -18.45 7.40 1.91
N THR A 498 -19.37 8.05 2.63
CA THR A 498 -20.07 9.24 2.10
C THR A 498 -19.14 10.42 1.84
N LEU A 499 -18.00 10.46 2.51
CA LEU A 499 -16.94 11.45 2.30
C LEU A 499 -15.93 11.05 1.21
N GLY A 500 -16.10 9.85 0.63
CA GLY A 500 -15.25 9.32 -0.44
C GLY A 500 -14.12 8.40 0.01
N TYR A 501 -14.18 7.88 1.24
CA TYR A 501 -13.28 6.82 1.69
C TYR A 501 -13.64 5.48 1.03
N VAL A 502 -12.65 4.76 0.54
CA VAL A 502 -12.83 3.41 0.02
C VAL A 502 -12.47 2.44 1.13
N LEU A 503 -13.41 1.58 1.52
CA LEU A 503 -13.17 0.60 2.58
C LEU A 503 -12.19 -0.48 2.14
N SER A 504 -11.39 -0.96 3.08
CA SER A 504 -10.66 -2.23 2.96
C SER A 504 -11.63 -3.42 3.00
N ALA A 505 -11.12 -4.63 2.70
CA ALA A 505 -11.94 -5.84 2.78
C ALA A 505 -12.41 -6.12 4.22
N VAL A 506 -11.52 -5.92 5.20
CA VAL A 506 -11.84 -6.14 6.62
C VAL A 506 -12.83 -5.11 7.16
N GLU A 507 -12.76 -3.85 6.72
CA GLU A 507 -13.72 -2.81 7.09
C GLU A 507 -15.10 -3.05 6.45
N GLN A 508 -15.14 -3.54 5.20
CA GLN A 508 -16.38 -3.94 4.55
C GLN A 508 -17.05 -5.09 5.31
N GLN A 509 -16.28 -6.05 5.81
CA GLN A 509 -16.79 -7.14 6.64
C GLN A 509 -17.46 -6.64 7.92
N ILE A 510 -16.95 -5.58 8.57
CA ILE A 510 -17.59 -4.97 9.75
C ILE A 510 -19.00 -4.47 9.41
N ILE A 511 -19.17 -3.85 8.24
CA ILE A 511 -20.50 -3.38 7.78
C ILE A 511 -21.40 -4.57 7.47
N ASP A 512 -20.91 -5.55 6.72
CA ASP A 512 -21.69 -6.71 6.27
C ASP A 512 -22.19 -7.55 7.45
N ASN A 513 -21.36 -7.74 8.48
CA ASN A 513 -21.73 -8.43 9.71
C ASN A 513 -22.93 -7.78 10.43
N THR A 514 -23.13 -6.48 10.29
CA THR A 514 -24.28 -5.78 10.89
C THR A 514 -25.56 -5.94 10.08
N GLN A 515 -25.47 -6.32 8.82
CA GLN A 515 -26.62 -6.49 7.90
C GLN A 515 -27.14 -7.94 7.87
N LEU A 516 -26.36 -8.90 8.35
CA LEU A 516 -26.78 -10.28 8.45
C LEU A 516 -27.92 -10.39 9.49
N PRO A 517 -29.04 -11.11 9.21
CA PRO A 517 -30.02 -11.40 10.24
C PRO A 517 -29.34 -12.16 11.37
N ALA A 518 -29.58 -11.72 12.62
CA ALA A 518 -29.01 -12.36 13.80
C ALA A 518 -29.21 -13.88 13.68
N THR A 519 -28.12 -14.63 13.54
CA THR A 519 -28.13 -16.09 13.56
C THR A 519 -28.80 -16.48 14.86
N GLN A 520 -29.92 -17.21 14.79
CA GLN A 520 -30.57 -17.76 15.97
C GLN A 520 -29.51 -18.53 16.78
N PRO A 521 -29.44 -18.32 18.10
CA PRO A 521 -28.59 -19.15 18.92
C PRO A 521 -28.92 -20.62 18.64
N PRO A 522 -27.95 -21.54 18.69
CA PRO A 522 -28.21 -22.95 18.45
C PRO A 522 -29.35 -23.37 19.35
N ALA A 523 -30.41 -23.95 18.73
CA ALA A 523 -31.57 -24.44 19.43
C ALA A 523 -31.13 -25.33 20.60
N ASP A 524 -31.66 -25.06 21.77
CA ASP A 524 -31.41 -25.72 23.04
C ASP A 524 -31.02 -27.20 22.85
N GLN A 525 -29.88 -27.57 23.38
CA GLN A 525 -29.58 -28.97 23.67
C GLN A 525 -30.72 -29.47 24.57
N PRO A 526 -31.31 -30.64 24.27
CA PRO A 526 -32.29 -31.22 25.17
C PRO A 526 -31.63 -31.42 26.54
N PRO A 527 -32.39 -31.21 27.63
CA PRO A 527 -31.84 -31.36 28.98
C PRO A 527 -31.31 -32.78 29.14
N ALA A 528 -30.09 -32.87 29.66
CA ALA A 528 -29.45 -34.13 30.01
C ALA A 528 -30.40 -34.95 30.88
N ASP A 529 -30.50 -36.22 30.54
CA ASP A 529 -31.32 -37.23 31.21
C ASP A 529 -31.33 -37.10 32.73
N GLN A 530 -32.49 -36.84 33.28
CA GLN A 530 -32.74 -37.02 34.69
C GLN A 530 -32.66 -38.50 35.00
N GLU A 531 -31.73 -38.89 35.85
CA GLU A 531 -31.69 -40.21 36.49
C GLU A 531 -33.05 -40.54 37.14
N PRO A 532 -33.59 -41.75 36.98
CA PRO A 532 -34.83 -42.14 37.60
C PRO A 532 -34.62 -42.26 39.12
N ALA A 533 -35.41 -41.50 39.86
CA ALA A 533 -35.46 -41.57 41.34
C ALA A 533 -35.86 -42.99 41.76
N ASP A 534 -35.03 -43.61 42.59
CA ASP A 534 -35.29 -44.85 43.31
C ASP A 534 -36.62 -44.78 44.07
N GLN A 535 -37.58 -45.57 43.71
CA GLN A 535 -38.79 -45.80 44.52
C GLN A 535 -38.44 -46.83 45.59
N GLU A 536 -38.42 -46.39 46.86
CA GLU A 536 -38.46 -47.27 48.01
C GLU A 536 -39.80 -48.03 48.06
N PRO A 537 -39.79 -49.34 48.36
CA PRO A 537 -41.04 -50.10 48.49
C PRO A 537 -41.66 -49.80 49.87
N ALA A 538 -42.95 -49.41 49.84
CA ALA A 538 -43.79 -49.29 51.00
C ALA A 538 -44.05 -50.65 51.64
N ASN A 539 -43.88 -50.70 52.97
CA ASN A 539 -44.42 -51.75 53.80
C ASN A 539 -45.44 -51.10 54.79
#